data_3b812d56bed5b1ea453c63fa0f2bf5d8
#
_entry.id   3b812d56bed5b1ea453c63fa0f2bf5d8
#
_cell.length_a   1.000
_cell.length_b   1.000
_cell.length_c   1.000
_cell.angle_alpha   90.00
_cell.angle_beta   90.00
_cell.angle_gamma   90.00
#
_symmetry.space_group_name_H-M   'P 1'
#
loop_
_entity.id
_entity.type
_entity.pdbx_description
1 polymer ?
#
loop_
_entity_poly.entity_id
_entity_poly.type
_entity_poly.pdbx_seq_one_letter_code
_entity_poly.pdbx_strand_id
1 'polypeptide(L)'
;MKKIFVTMLLCFGLSVGLYAQKYAYIDSEYLLSKMPGYTEAQAQLEKLSVEWQNEIEAKFKAIDEMYKKYQQDAALLPEETKQKRQNAIIAAEREAKELQKKRFATDGDLYKKREELVKPIQDKLFTAIEEYAREKMYAFVFDKAGDMTIVYADSKFGINNAILERLGVDTSK
;
A
#
# COMPACT_ATOMS: atom_id res chain seq x y z
N MET A 1 -11.64 5.69 -68.24
CA MET A 1 -11.39 4.42 -67.51
C MET A 1 -10.11 4.45 -66.71
N LYS A 2 -8.95 4.87 -67.23
CA LYS A 2 -7.69 4.95 -66.44
C LYS A 2 -7.75 5.86 -65.20
N LYS A 3 -8.46 6.99 -65.26
CA LYS A 3 -8.60 7.91 -64.11
C LYS A 3 -9.42 7.33 -62.96
N ILE A 4 -10.47 6.55 -63.25
CA ILE A 4 -11.33 5.89 -62.26
C ILE A 4 -10.56 4.77 -61.54
N PHE A 5 -9.68 4.04 -62.27
CA PHE A 5 -8.84 2.99 -61.69
C PHE A 5 -7.78 3.53 -60.74
N VAL A 6 -7.20 4.71 -61.04
CA VAL A 6 -6.21 5.37 -60.17
C VAL A 6 -6.88 5.90 -58.92
N THR A 7 -8.10 6.46 -59.01
CA THR A 7 -8.83 6.94 -57.83
C THR A 7 -9.27 5.79 -56.93
N MET A 8 -9.66 4.63 -57.49
CA MET A 8 -10.03 3.45 -56.71
C MET A 8 -8.83 2.83 -56.03
N LEU A 9 -7.65 2.86 -56.64
CA LEU A 9 -6.39 2.38 -56.06
C LEU A 9 -5.91 3.29 -54.90
N LEU A 10 -6.17 4.63 -55.03
CA LEU A 10 -5.81 5.59 -53.98
C LEU A 10 -6.71 5.42 -52.73
N CYS A 11 -8.01 5.13 -52.92
CA CYS A 11 -8.93 4.85 -51.81
C CYS A 11 -8.64 3.53 -51.07
N PHE A 12 -8.09 2.53 -51.78
CA PHE A 12 -7.71 1.23 -51.16
C PHE A 12 -6.43 1.33 -50.36
N GLY A 13 -5.54 2.28 -50.67
CA GLY A 13 -4.27 2.49 -49.96
C GLY A 13 -4.41 3.23 -48.61
N LEU A 14 -5.58 3.82 -48.32
CA LEU A 14 -5.83 4.58 -47.07
C LEU A 14 -6.47 3.76 -45.96
N SER A 15 -6.72 2.47 -46.17
CA SER A 15 -7.14 1.55 -45.11
C SER A 15 -5.97 0.98 -44.27
N VAL A 16 -4.89 1.75 -44.12
CA VAL A 16 -3.85 1.45 -43.13
C VAL A 16 -4.49 1.49 -41.76
N GLY A 17 -4.65 0.32 -41.17
CA GLY A 17 -5.44 0.10 -39.97
C GLY A 17 -5.19 1.15 -38.89
N LEU A 18 -6.23 1.88 -38.58
CA LEU A 18 -6.35 2.62 -37.33
C LEU A 18 -6.25 1.59 -36.21
N TYR A 19 -5.05 1.33 -35.72
CA TYR A 19 -4.87 0.58 -34.48
C TYR A 19 -5.50 1.44 -33.39
N ALA A 20 -6.79 1.20 -33.11
CA ALA A 20 -7.46 1.81 -31.98
C ALA A 20 -6.66 1.43 -30.73
N GLN A 21 -6.13 2.42 -30.03
CA GLN A 21 -5.41 2.20 -28.79
C GLN A 21 -6.38 1.50 -27.82
N LYS A 22 -6.02 0.30 -27.43
CA LYS A 22 -6.78 -0.46 -26.45
C LYS A 22 -6.41 0.03 -25.05
N TYR A 23 -7.41 0.25 -24.23
CA TYR A 23 -7.25 0.53 -22.81
C TYR A 23 -8.17 -0.35 -22.00
N ALA A 24 -7.78 -0.58 -20.76
CA ALA A 24 -8.54 -1.35 -19.79
C ALA A 24 -8.45 -0.69 -18.42
N TYR A 25 -9.23 -1.17 -17.47
CA TYR A 25 -9.06 -0.81 -16.08
C TYR A 25 -9.11 -2.04 -15.18
N ILE A 26 -8.48 -1.89 -14.02
CA ILE A 26 -8.50 -2.84 -12.91
C ILE A 26 -8.99 -2.14 -11.65
N ASP A 27 -9.19 -2.93 -10.62
CA ASP A 27 -9.35 -2.56 -9.23
C ASP A 27 -8.29 -3.31 -8.42
N SER A 28 -7.17 -2.65 -8.15
CA SER A 28 -6.04 -3.30 -7.48
C SER A 28 -6.38 -3.73 -6.06
N GLU A 29 -7.22 -2.98 -5.35
CA GLU A 29 -7.66 -3.33 -3.98
C GLU A 29 -8.51 -4.61 -4.00
N TYR A 30 -9.47 -4.69 -4.92
CA TYR A 30 -10.26 -5.90 -5.13
C TYR A 30 -9.37 -7.09 -5.51
N LEU A 31 -8.46 -6.91 -6.45
CA LEU A 31 -7.56 -7.98 -6.89
C LEU A 31 -6.67 -8.49 -5.75
N LEU A 32 -6.05 -7.59 -4.99
CA LEU A 32 -5.24 -7.94 -3.84
C LEU A 32 -6.07 -8.69 -2.79
N SER A 33 -7.31 -8.24 -2.49
CA SER A 33 -8.19 -8.90 -1.53
C SER A 33 -8.51 -10.35 -1.87
N LYS A 34 -8.41 -10.72 -3.16
CA LYS A 34 -8.61 -12.08 -3.65
C LYS A 34 -7.33 -12.91 -3.72
N MET A 35 -6.16 -12.28 -3.59
CA MET A 35 -4.89 -12.99 -3.67
C MET A 35 -4.59 -13.80 -2.40
N PRO A 36 -4.11 -15.05 -2.56
CA PRO A 36 -3.68 -15.84 -1.41
C PRO A 36 -2.60 -15.14 -0.59
N GLY A 37 -2.70 -15.21 0.72
CA GLY A 37 -1.73 -14.63 1.64
C GLY A 37 -1.89 -13.14 1.91
N TYR A 38 -2.69 -12.39 1.11
CA TYR A 38 -2.85 -10.95 1.34
C TYR A 38 -3.61 -10.65 2.64
N THR A 39 -4.70 -11.35 2.89
CA THR A 39 -5.49 -11.19 4.12
C THR A 39 -4.67 -11.55 5.36
N GLU A 40 -3.89 -12.63 5.29
CA GLU A 40 -2.99 -13.06 6.37
C GLU A 40 -1.87 -12.03 6.60
N ALA A 41 -1.29 -11.47 5.53
CA ALA A 41 -0.28 -10.43 5.63
C ALA A 41 -0.85 -9.16 6.31
N GLN A 42 -2.06 -8.75 5.92
CA GLN A 42 -2.76 -7.61 6.55
C GLN A 42 -3.05 -7.89 8.03
N ALA A 43 -3.54 -9.08 8.37
CA ALA A 43 -3.81 -9.46 9.76
C ALA A 43 -2.54 -9.48 10.62
N GLN A 44 -1.41 -9.94 10.08
CA GLN A 44 -0.12 -9.90 10.77
C GLN A 44 0.35 -8.46 11.00
N LEU A 45 0.22 -7.57 10.02
CA LEU A 45 0.59 -6.17 10.15
C LEU A 45 -0.26 -5.45 11.19
N GLU A 46 -1.57 -5.69 11.18
CA GLU A 46 -2.49 -5.14 12.16
C GLU A 46 -2.13 -5.60 13.58
N LYS A 47 -1.89 -6.90 13.76
CA LYS A 47 -1.47 -7.46 15.04
C LYS A 47 -0.18 -6.81 15.55
N LEU A 48 0.84 -6.69 14.71
CA LEU A 48 2.10 -6.04 15.06
C LEU A 48 1.91 -4.56 15.40
N SER A 49 1.06 -3.86 14.64
CA SER A 49 0.74 -2.46 14.90
C SER A 49 0.12 -2.27 16.28
N VAL A 50 -0.88 -3.09 16.63
CA VAL A 50 -1.53 -3.06 17.94
C VAL A 50 -0.56 -3.42 19.07
N GLU A 51 0.25 -4.47 18.91
CA GLU A 51 1.24 -4.87 19.90
C GLU A 51 2.24 -3.75 20.18
N TRP A 52 2.79 -3.12 19.15
CA TRP A 52 3.75 -2.03 19.31
C TRP A 52 3.13 -0.75 19.85
N GLN A 53 1.88 -0.47 19.49
CA GLN A 53 1.15 0.64 20.07
C GLN A 53 0.92 0.46 21.57
N ASN A 54 0.53 -0.72 21.99
CA ASN A 54 0.39 -1.07 23.41
C ASN A 54 1.72 -0.99 24.17
N GLU A 55 2.85 -1.43 23.56
CA GLU A 55 4.19 -1.31 24.12
C GLU A 55 4.56 0.15 24.39
N ILE A 56 4.30 1.03 23.44
CA ILE A 56 4.58 2.46 23.53
C ILE A 56 3.66 3.13 24.57
N GLU A 57 2.38 2.79 24.57
CA GLU A 57 1.41 3.30 25.54
C GLU A 57 1.79 2.92 26.97
N ALA A 58 2.20 1.69 27.19
CA ALA A 58 2.69 1.22 28.50
C ALA A 58 3.91 2.04 28.98
N LYS A 59 4.85 2.38 28.07
CA LYS A 59 5.99 3.25 28.40
C LYS A 59 5.55 4.65 28.80
N PHE A 60 4.64 5.27 28.03
CA PHE A 60 4.13 6.60 28.39
C PHE A 60 3.36 6.59 29.69
N LYS A 61 2.59 5.55 29.99
CA LYS A 61 1.92 5.39 31.28
C LYS A 61 2.91 5.27 32.44
N ALA A 62 3.98 4.50 32.28
CA ALA A 62 5.03 4.42 33.28
C ALA A 62 5.73 5.77 33.53
N ILE A 63 5.95 6.56 32.47
CA ILE A 63 6.50 7.91 32.56
C ILE A 63 5.55 8.84 33.34
N ASP A 64 4.25 8.79 33.06
CA ASP A 64 3.23 9.55 33.81
C ASP A 64 3.24 9.19 35.30
N GLU A 65 3.38 7.91 35.63
CA GLU A 65 3.54 7.45 37.04
C GLU A 65 4.81 8.00 37.69
N MET A 66 5.95 8.00 36.95
CA MET A 66 7.21 8.60 37.42
C MET A 66 7.04 10.10 37.70
N TYR A 67 6.34 10.81 36.82
CA TYR A 67 6.02 12.23 36.98
C TYR A 67 5.16 12.49 38.22
N LYS A 68 4.06 11.77 38.40
CA LYS A 68 3.16 11.89 39.54
C LYS A 68 3.92 11.64 40.85
N LYS A 69 4.74 10.61 40.91
CA LYS A 69 5.55 10.28 42.06
C LYS A 69 6.60 11.38 42.35
N TYR A 70 7.23 11.90 41.31
CA TYR A 70 8.16 13.03 41.46
C TYR A 70 7.46 14.26 42.03
N GLN A 71 6.29 14.66 41.52
CA GLN A 71 5.52 15.80 42.01
C GLN A 71 5.12 15.66 43.48
N GLN A 72 4.68 14.47 43.89
CA GLN A 72 4.31 14.18 45.27
C GLN A 72 5.49 14.32 46.25
N ASP A 73 6.64 13.86 45.87
CA ASP A 73 7.83 13.78 46.74
C ASP A 73 8.73 15.02 46.62
N ALA A 74 8.60 15.85 45.58
CA ALA A 74 9.56 16.90 45.23
C ALA A 74 9.91 17.88 46.37
N ALA A 75 8.95 18.23 47.23
CA ALA A 75 9.17 19.14 48.34
C ALA A 75 10.06 18.54 49.45
N LEU A 76 10.12 17.22 49.53
CA LEU A 76 10.80 16.49 50.63
C LEU A 76 12.16 15.93 50.20
N LEU A 77 12.45 15.94 48.88
CA LEU A 77 13.69 15.33 48.33
C LEU A 77 14.88 16.28 48.42
N PRO A 78 16.10 15.76 48.73
CA PRO A 78 17.36 16.46 48.51
C PRO A 78 17.53 16.83 47.02
N GLU A 79 18.24 17.93 46.74
CA GLU A 79 18.38 18.48 45.39
C GLU A 79 19.03 17.48 44.39
N GLU A 80 20.04 16.76 44.85
CA GLU A 80 20.66 15.68 44.05
C GLU A 80 19.64 14.60 43.63
N THR A 81 18.76 14.21 44.53
CA THR A 81 17.73 13.21 44.25
C THR A 81 16.66 13.74 43.30
N LYS A 82 16.29 15.00 43.41
CA LYS A 82 15.38 15.67 42.46
C LYS A 82 15.97 15.62 41.04
N GLN A 83 17.22 16.08 40.91
CA GLN A 83 17.91 16.10 39.64
C GLN A 83 18.00 14.69 39.02
N LYS A 84 18.32 13.69 39.84
CA LYS A 84 18.40 12.30 39.40
C LYS A 84 17.05 11.78 38.86
N ARG A 85 15.94 12.07 39.57
CA ARG A 85 14.60 11.67 39.14
C ARG A 85 14.17 12.40 37.88
N GLN A 86 14.43 13.70 37.75
CA GLN A 86 14.15 14.48 36.55
C GLN A 86 14.90 13.91 35.32
N ASN A 87 16.19 13.64 35.48
CA ASN A 87 17.00 13.05 34.42
C ASN A 87 16.50 11.66 34.01
N ALA A 88 16.02 10.85 34.96
CA ALA A 88 15.42 9.55 34.66
C ALA A 88 14.12 9.67 33.86
N ILE A 89 13.26 10.64 34.20
CA ILE A 89 12.02 10.92 33.45
C ILE A 89 12.36 11.36 32.01
N ILE A 90 13.29 12.31 31.84
CA ILE A 90 13.73 12.79 30.54
C ILE A 90 14.31 11.66 29.70
N ALA A 91 15.12 10.77 30.30
CA ALA A 91 15.66 9.61 29.61
C ALA A 91 14.56 8.65 29.16
N ALA A 92 13.58 8.35 30.03
CA ALA A 92 12.45 7.48 29.71
C ALA A 92 11.56 8.06 28.58
N GLU A 93 11.30 9.38 28.61
CA GLU A 93 10.57 10.06 27.53
C GLU A 93 11.30 9.95 26.20
N ARG A 94 12.62 10.16 26.19
CA ARG A 94 13.43 10.04 24.99
C ARG A 94 13.35 8.62 24.45
N GLU A 95 13.53 7.61 25.29
CA GLU A 95 13.43 6.21 24.90
C GLU A 95 12.06 5.86 24.31
N ALA A 96 10.97 6.32 24.92
CA ALA A 96 9.61 6.08 24.41
C ALA A 96 9.41 6.72 23.02
N LYS A 97 9.87 7.96 22.82
CA LYS A 97 9.80 8.66 21.54
C LYS A 97 10.68 7.99 20.46
N GLU A 98 11.88 7.55 20.83
CA GLU A 98 12.78 6.84 19.93
C GLU A 98 12.16 5.49 19.51
N LEU A 99 11.54 4.76 20.45
CA LEU A 99 10.84 3.52 20.15
C LEU A 99 9.65 3.78 19.21
N GLN A 100 8.83 4.79 19.49
CA GLN A 100 7.71 5.16 18.62
C GLN A 100 8.18 5.48 17.20
N LYS A 101 9.24 6.28 17.07
CA LYS A 101 9.85 6.59 15.78
C LYS A 101 10.38 5.34 15.09
N LYS A 102 11.09 4.49 15.81
CA LYS A 102 11.61 3.21 15.28
C LYS A 102 10.50 2.32 14.71
N ARG A 103 9.35 2.23 15.40
CA ARG A 103 8.21 1.39 15.00
C ARG A 103 7.41 1.98 13.85
N PHE A 104 7.10 3.29 13.89
CA PHE A 104 6.06 3.91 13.06
C PHE A 104 6.53 5.02 12.12
N ALA A 105 7.82 5.33 12.05
CA ALA A 105 8.32 6.27 11.05
C ALA A 105 8.14 5.70 9.63
N THR A 106 8.24 6.56 8.63
CA THR A 106 8.08 6.22 7.20
C THR A 106 9.01 5.07 6.76
N ASP A 107 10.17 4.93 7.40
CA ASP A 107 11.17 3.87 7.19
C ASP A 107 11.27 2.92 8.41
N GLY A 108 10.28 2.96 9.30
CA GLY A 108 10.25 2.21 10.55
C GLY A 108 10.00 0.70 10.37
N ASP A 109 9.92 0.03 11.53
CA ASP A 109 9.76 -1.44 11.55
C ASP A 109 8.45 -1.88 10.88
N LEU A 110 7.34 -1.12 11.03
CA LEU A 110 6.05 -1.45 10.42
C LEU A 110 6.11 -1.34 8.88
N TYR A 111 6.78 -0.30 8.38
CA TYR A 111 7.00 -0.15 6.94
C TYR A 111 7.80 -1.33 6.38
N LYS A 112 8.91 -1.69 7.03
CA LYS A 112 9.74 -2.83 6.62
C LYS A 112 8.97 -4.14 6.62
N LYS A 113 8.12 -4.36 7.63
CA LYS A 113 7.26 -5.55 7.67
C LYS A 113 6.20 -5.55 6.56
N ARG A 114 5.67 -4.38 6.18
CA ARG A 114 4.78 -4.27 5.03
C ARG A 114 5.51 -4.61 3.73
N GLU A 115 6.70 -4.07 3.53
CA GLU A 115 7.53 -4.40 2.37
C GLU A 115 7.83 -5.91 2.31
N GLU A 116 8.14 -6.53 3.44
CA GLU A 116 8.42 -7.97 3.51
C GLU A 116 7.20 -8.84 3.18
N LEU A 117 6.01 -8.50 3.70
CA LEU A 117 4.82 -9.34 3.63
C LEU A 117 3.94 -9.04 2.42
N VAL A 118 3.76 -7.77 2.09
CA VAL A 118 2.78 -7.32 1.07
C VAL A 118 3.41 -7.11 -0.29
N LYS A 119 4.63 -6.56 -0.32
CA LYS A 119 5.30 -6.26 -1.60
C LYS A 119 5.42 -7.46 -2.54
N PRO A 120 5.81 -8.68 -2.12
CA PRO A 120 5.88 -9.82 -3.03
C PRO A 120 4.53 -10.17 -3.66
N ILE A 121 3.43 -9.94 -2.94
CA ILE A 121 2.06 -10.19 -3.43
C ILE A 121 1.70 -9.14 -4.48
N GLN A 122 2.00 -7.87 -4.21
CA GLN A 122 1.82 -6.77 -5.16
C GLN A 122 2.67 -6.95 -6.42
N ASP A 123 3.94 -7.29 -6.27
CA ASP A 123 4.84 -7.52 -7.40
C ASP A 123 4.31 -8.64 -8.32
N LYS A 124 3.79 -9.73 -7.72
CA LYS A 124 3.14 -10.82 -8.47
C LYS A 124 1.90 -10.34 -9.23
N LEU A 125 1.06 -9.52 -8.60
CA LEU A 125 -0.11 -8.94 -9.24
C LEU A 125 0.28 -8.03 -10.41
N PHE A 126 1.19 -7.09 -10.19
CA PHE A 126 1.61 -6.16 -11.23
C PHE A 126 2.29 -6.85 -12.41
N THR A 127 3.10 -7.89 -12.15
CA THR A 127 3.67 -8.72 -13.20
C THR A 127 2.59 -9.38 -14.06
N ALA A 128 1.56 -9.96 -13.44
CA ALA A 128 0.45 -10.58 -14.15
C ALA A 128 -0.34 -9.56 -15.00
N ILE A 129 -0.56 -8.34 -14.48
CA ILE A 129 -1.22 -7.26 -15.20
C ILE A 129 -0.37 -6.82 -16.41
N GLU A 130 0.92 -6.61 -16.22
CA GLU A 130 1.84 -6.19 -17.28
C GLU A 130 1.90 -7.22 -18.41
N GLU A 131 2.07 -8.48 -18.06
CA GLU A 131 2.10 -9.58 -19.04
C GLU A 131 0.79 -9.68 -19.82
N TYR A 132 -0.36 -9.60 -19.13
CA TYR A 132 -1.68 -9.63 -19.76
C TYR A 132 -1.89 -8.43 -20.67
N ALA A 133 -1.53 -7.24 -20.22
CA ALA A 133 -1.63 -6.02 -21.01
C ALA A 133 -0.80 -6.09 -22.28
N ARG A 134 0.43 -6.60 -22.19
CA ARG A 134 1.32 -6.81 -23.32
C ARG A 134 0.76 -7.84 -24.32
N GLU A 135 0.30 -8.98 -23.81
CA GLU A 135 -0.32 -10.04 -24.63
C GLU A 135 -1.55 -9.55 -25.40
N LYS A 136 -2.41 -8.77 -24.73
CA LYS A 136 -3.66 -8.26 -25.33
C LYS A 136 -3.48 -6.93 -26.07
N MET A 137 -2.26 -6.41 -26.12
CA MET A 137 -1.90 -5.14 -26.77
C MET A 137 -2.69 -3.93 -26.19
N TYR A 138 -2.85 -3.89 -24.88
CA TYR A 138 -3.36 -2.69 -24.21
C TYR A 138 -2.27 -1.62 -24.17
N ALA A 139 -2.61 -0.39 -24.56
CA ALA A 139 -1.71 0.75 -24.44
C ALA A 139 -1.65 1.27 -23.00
N PHE A 140 -2.79 1.19 -22.28
CA PHE A 140 -2.91 1.62 -20.88
C PHE A 140 -3.84 0.69 -20.10
N VAL A 141 -3.48 0.44 -18.85
CA VAL A 141 -4.35 -0.17 -17.84
C VAL A 141 -4.44 0.82 -16.67
N PHE A 142 -5.64 1.28 -16.40
CA PHE A 142 -5.91 2.23 -15.31
C PHE A 142 -6.31 1.47 -14.06
N ASP A 143 -5.88 1.96 -12.91
CA ASP A 143 -6.32 1.44 -11.63
C ASP A 143 -7.41 2.34 -11.04
N LYS A 144 -8.62 1.81 -10.85
CA LYS A 144 -9.72 2.60 -10.27
C LYS A 144 -9.65 2.71 -8.74
N ALA A 145 -8.84 1.86 -8.07
CA ALA A 145 -8.57 1.93 -6.64
C ALA A 145 -7.41 2.88 -6.29
N GLY A 146 -6.67 3.37 -7.31
CA GLY A 146 -5.57 4.31 -7.12
C GLY A 146 -6.03 5.76 -6.94
N ASP A 147 -5.07 6.65 -6.81
CA ASP A 147 -5.32 8.10 -6.63
C ASP A 147 -5.98 8.80 -7.82
N MET A 148 -6.05 8.13 -8.97
CA MET A 148 -6.70 8.66 -10.17
C MET A 148 -8.22 8.55 -10.06
N THR A 149 -8.92 9.68 -10.07
CA THR A 149 -10.38 9.71 -10.03
C THR A 149 -10.97 9.24 -11.36
N ILE A 150 -11.52 8.04 -11.41
CA ILE A 150 -12.31 7.52 -12.52
C ILE A 150 -13.78 7.69 -12.19
N VAL A 151 -14.46 8.65 -12.82
CA VAL A 151 -15.87 8.96 -12.55
C VAL A 151 -16.80 7.90 -13.13
N TYR A 152 -16.45 7.33 -14.28
CA TYR A 152 -17.20 6.28 -14.96
C TYR A 152 -16.27 5.34 -15.69
N ALA A 153 -16.54 4.04 -15.60
CA ALA A 153 -15.89 3.01 -16.40
C ALA A 153 -16.93 1.96 -16.82
N ASP A 154 -17.06 1.72 -18.12
CA ASP A 154 -17.90 0.65 -18.64
C ASP A 154 -17.28 -0.70 -18.30
N SER A 155 -18.08 -1.62 -17.73
CA SER A 155 -17.64 -2.93 -17.25
C SER A 155 -16.94 -3.80 -18.31
N LYS A 156 -17.26 -3.58 -19.60
CA LYS A 156 -16.59 -4.30 -20.71
C LYS A 156 -15.10 -4.04 -20.84
N PHE A 157 -14.60 -2.93 -20.26
CA PHE A 157 -13.18 -2.59 -20.22
C PHE A 157 -12.48 -3.04 -18.93
N GLY A 158 -13.23 -3.61 -17.98
CA GLY A 158 -12.68 -4.18 -16.75
C GLY A 158 -12.02 -5.54 -17.02
N ILE A 159 -10.80 -5.74 -16.53
CA ILE A 159 -10.04 -6.97 -16.75
C ILE A 159 -9.75 -7.75 -15.46
N ASN A 160 -10.38 -7.40 -14.33
CA ASN A 160 -10.13 -8.06 -13.04
C ASN A 160 -10.21 -9.58 -13.10
N ASN A 161 -11.29 -10.12 -13.66
CA ASN A 161 -11.49 -11.58 -13.72
C ASN A 161 -10.40 -12.26 -14.53
N ALA A 162 -9.99 -11.67 -15.67
CA ALA A 162 -8.92 -12.22 -16.49
C ALA A 162 -7.56 -12.21 -15.78
N ILE A 163 -7.31 -11.20 -14.94
CA ILE A 163 -6.09 -11.15 -14.12
C ILE A 163 -6.15 -12.19 -13.00
N LEU A 164 -7.27 -12.36 -12.31
CA LEU A 164 -7.45 -13.38 -11.27
C LEU A 164 -7.28 -14.80 -11.84
N GLU A 165 -7.89 -15.06 -13.00
CA GLU A 165 -7.73 -16.33 -13.71
C GLU A 165 -6.26 -16.61 -14.06
N ARG A 166 -5.53 -15.59 -14.57
CA ARG A 166 -4.09 -15.71 -14.88
C ARG A 166 -3.26 -16.01 -13.63
N LEU A 167 -3.66 -15.47 -12.47
CA LEU A 167 -3.03 -15.72 -11.17
C LEU A 167 -3.41 -17.08 -10.57
N GLY A 168 -4.34 -17.83 -11.20
CA GLY A 168 -4.85 -19.10 -10.70
C GLY A 168 -5.78 -18.95 -9.50
N VAL A 169 -6.40 -17.77 -9.33
CA VAL A 169 -7.37 -17.49 -8.28
C VAL A 169 -8.76 -17.86 -8.77
N ASP A 170 -9.45 -18.72 -8.03
CA ASP A 170 -10.81 -19.11 -8.34
C ASP A 170 -11.80 -17.94 -8.13
N THR A 171 -12.44 -17.51 -9.21
CA THR A 171 -13.40 -16.39 -9.21
C THR A 171 -14.85 -16.85 -9.04
N SER A 172 -15.10 -18.15 -8.86
CA SER A 172 -16.43 -18.74 -8.80
C SER A 172 -17.10 -18.68 -7.42
N LYS A 173 -16.46 -18.01 -6.45
CA LYS A 173 -16.98 -17.83 -5.08
C LYS A 173 -17.34 -16.40 -4.78
#